data_183ba5a211e395aaa7c04a0a2b401d5f
#
_entry.id   183ba5a211e395aaa7c04a0a2b401d5f
#
_cell.length_a   1.000
_cell.length_b   1.000
_cell.length_c   1.000
_cell.angle_alpha   90.00
_cell.angle_beta   90.00
_cell.angle_gamma   90.00
#
_symmetry.space_group_name_H-M   'P 1'
#
loop_
_entity.id
_entity.type
_entity.pdbx_description
1 polymer ?
#
loop_
_entity_poly.entity_id
_entity_poly.type
_entity_poly.pdbx_seq_one_letter_code
_entity_poly.pdbx_strand_id
1 'polypeptide(L)'
;MSPADPSPGVEIDRVPVRRALVSVYDKVGLVELAGALHEAGVEIVSTGSTASRVAEAGIPVTPVESLTGFPECLDGRVKTLHPRVHAGLLADRRKPEHVAQLAELGVAPFDLVVVNLYPFADTVASGAGPDECVEQIDIGGPSMVRAAAKNHPSVAVVVDPAGYEEAVAAVRSGGFTLRQRRALAAAAFVHTATYDVHVASWMGSVLAPSDEVDGASTGFPAWLGATWERTSVLRYGENPHQRAALYSAGHTAPGLAQAVQLHGKAMSYNNYVDADAAWRAAYDHDGAAVAIIKHANPCGIAVGADVAQAHAKAHACDPLSAFGGVVAANRPVTAAMASQVAPVFTEVVLAPDFEAEALQILTAKKNLRLLRVADRPAAQVELRPVSGGLLLQGADRIDAPGDDPGSWTLVSGEAADTATLADLEFAWRSVRAVRSNAILLAKEGASVGVGMGQVNRVDSCRLAVDRAEAGSPGRAKGSVAASDAFFPFPDGLQVLLDAGVRAVVQPGGSVRDEDVVAAARAAGVTMYLTGTRHFAH
;
A
#
# COMPACT_ATOMS: atom_id res chain seq x y z
N MET A 1 28.47 12.07 6.40
CA MET A 1 29.07 12.48 7.68
C MET A 1 28.31 11.76 8.79
N SER A 2 28.96 10.81 9.48
CA SER A 2 28.38 10.18 10.69
C SER A 2 28.28 11.23 11.79
N PRO A 3 27.15 11.29 12.51
CA PRO A 3 27.10 12.11 13.73
C PRO A 3 28.03 11.50 14.77
N ALA A 4 28.90 12.32 15.32
CA ALA A 4 29.78 11.95 16.42
C ALA A 4 28.94 11.50 17.63
N ASP A 5 29.34 10.37 18.21
CA ASP A 5 28.83 9.82 19.46
C ASP A 5 29.06 10.85 20.59
N PRO A 6 28.05 11.30 21.33
CA PRO A 6 28.26 12.19 22.44
C PRO A 6 28.90 11.40 23.59
N SER A 7 29.98 11.94 24.12
CA SER A 7 30.66 11.45 25.33
C SER A 7 29.67 11.16 26.47
N PRO A 8 29.92 10.19 27.35
CA PRO A 8 29.05 9.87 28.49
C PRO A 8 29.16 10.95 29.57
N GLY A 9 28.40 12.02 29.39
CA GLY A 9 28.12 13.01 30.43
C GLY A 9 26.92 12.51 31.25
N VAL A 10 27.05 12.56 32.56
CA VAL A 10 26.09 12.17 33.61
C VAL A 10 24.66 12.50 33.19
N GLU A 11 23.84 11.49 32.96
CA GLU A 11 22.41 11.59 32.64
C GLU A 11 21.60 12.01 33.89
N ILE A 12 21.70 13.26 34.30
CA ILE A 12 20.75 13.89 35.19
C ILE A 12 19.71 14.55 34.31
N ASP A 13 18.79 13.74 33.72
CA ASP A 13 17.90 14.33 32.74
C ASP A 13 16.48 13.80 32.80
N ARG A 14 16.10 13.28 33.96
CA ARG A 14 14.71 13.03 34.27
C ARG A 14 14.03 14.31 34.66
N VAL A 15 12.99 14.70 33.92
CA VAL A 15 12.13 15.82 34.28
C VAL A 15 10.88 15.25 34.93
N PRO A 16 10.66 15.49 36.25
CA PRO A 16 9.44 15.07 36.93
C PRO A 16 8.21 15.74 36.30
N VAL A 17 7.10 15.01 36.28
CA VAL A 17 5.82 15.52 35.80
C VAL A 17 5.04 16.04 37.02
N ARG A 18 4.81 17.32 37.08
CA ARG A 18 4.00 17.99 38.12
C ARG A 18 2.71 18.54 37.57
N ARG A 19 2.71 18.90 36.27
CA ARG A 19 1.57 19.52 35.60
C ARG A 19 1.44 18.97 34.18
N ALA A 20 0.25 18.48 33.85
CA ALA A 20 -0.09 17.92 32.54
C ALA A 20 -1.20 18.77 31.89
N LEU A 21 -1.06 19.02 30.57
CA LEU A 21 -2.14 19.54 29.73
C LEU A 21 -2.70 18.35 28.93
N VAL A 22 -3.98 18.03 29.12
CA VAL A 22 -4.65 16.91 28.52
C VAL A 22 -5.83 17.40 27.66
N SER A 23 -5.76 17.22 26.36
CA SER A 23 -6.80 17.63 25.41
C SER A 23 -6.87 16.62 24.28
N VAL A 24 -7.78 15.67 24.34
CA VAL A 24 -7.86 14.56 23.41
C VAL A 24 -9.24 14.47 22.76
N TYR A 25 -9.27 14.12 21.48
CA TYR A 25 -10.49 13.76 20.77
C TYR A 25 -10.86 12.31 21.09
N ASP A 26 -9.96 11.37 20.84
CA ASP A 26 -10.12 9.97 21.23
C ASP A 26 -9.96 9.83 22.74
N LYS A 27 -10.99 9.31 23.39
CA LYS A 27 -11.08 9.16 24.86
C LYS A 27 -10.67 7.77 25.36
N VAL A 28 -10.16 6.89 24.46
CA VAL A 28 -9.69 5.57 24.85
C VAL A 28 -8.56 5.70 25.88
N GLY A 29 -8.67 5.01 27.02
CA GLY A 29 -7.68 5.03 28.09
C GLY A 29 -7.53 6.35 28.85
N LEU A 30 -8.37 7.39 28.57
CA LEU A 30 -8.26 8.71 29.18
C LEU A 30 -8.44 8.68 30.70
N VAL A 31 -9.45 7.95 31.19
CA VAL A 31 -9.79 7.91 32.62
C VAL A 31 -8.69 7.22 33.41
N GLU A 32 -8.17 6.12 32.87
CA GLU A 32 -7.06 5.36 33.47
C GLU A 32 -5.79 6.21 33.53
N LEU A 33 -5.47 6.92 32.45
CA LEU A 33 -4.35 7.84 32.40
C LEU A 33 -4.51 8.96 33.43
N ALA A 34 -5.66 9.64 33.43
CA ALA A 34 -5.93 10.76 34.34
C ALA A 34 -5.91 10.32 35.82
N GLY A 35 -6.46 9.14 36.13
CA GLY A 35 -6.39 8.54 37.45
C GLY A 35 -4.94 8.31 37.90
N ALA A 36 -4.13 7.70 37.05
CA ALA A 36 -2.72 7.43 37.35
C ALA A 36 -1.89 8.72 37.51
N LEU A 37 -2.17 9.75 36.71
CA LEU A 37 -1.54 11.08 36.87
C LEU A 37 -1.92 11.72 38.20
N HIS A 38 -3.20 11.66 38.56
CA HIS A 38 -3.70 12.20 39.83
C HIS A 38 -3.10 11.48 41.05
N GLU A 39 -3.06 10.15 41.04
CA GLU A 39 -2.42 9.32 42.05
C GLU A 39 -0.93 9.66 42.25
N ALA A 40 -0.26 10.04 41.15
CA ALA A 40 1.14 10.49 41.17
C ALA A 40 1.31 11.96 41.60
N GLY A 41 0.22 12.66 41.97
CA GLY A 41 0.25 14.05 42.40
C GLY A 41 0.40 15.07 41.27
N VAL A 42 0.08 14.70 40.02
CA VAL A 42 0.15 15.60 38.86
C VAL A 42 -1.10 16.44 38.77
N GLU A 43 -0.95 17.78 38.67
CA GLU A 43 -2.05 18.68 38.32
C GLU A 43 -2.46 18.48 36.88
N ILE A 44 -3.75 18.21 36.65
CA ILE A 44 -4.32 18.01 35.29
C ILE A 44 -5.03 19.29 34.89
N VAL A 45 -4.57 19.91 33.79
CA VAL A 45 -5.26 21.00 33.09
C VAL A 45 -5.89 20.41 31.82
N SER A 46 -7.15 20.74 31.55
CA SER A 46 -7.85 20.13 30.42
C SER A 46 -8.87 21.08 29.80
N THR A 47 -9.44 20.67 28.67
CA THR A 47 -10.36 21.47 27.84
C THR A 47 -11.68 20.75 27.60
N GLY A 48 -12.78 21.51 27.54
CA GLY A 48 -14.09 21.08 27.02
C GLY A 48 -14.50 19.67 27.45
N SER A 49 -14.84 18.81 26.47
CA SER A 49 -15.33 17.45 26.71
C SER A 49 -14.30 16.53 27.38
N THR A 50 -12.99 16.81 27.24
CA THR A 50 -11.93 16.05 27.92
C THR A 50 -11.97 16.37 29.43
N ALA A 51 -12.08 17.63 29.80
CA ALA A 51 -12.18 18.05 31.19
C ALA A 51 -13.45 17.48 31.85
N SER A 52 -14.60 17.54 31.14
CA SER A 52 -15.86 16.98 31.63
C SER A 52 -15.73 15.48 31.90
N ARG A 53 -15.15 14.72 30.98
CA ARG A 53 -14.97 13.27 31.12
C ARG A 53 -14.07 12.89 32.31
N VAL A 54 -13.00 13.64 32.53
CA VAL A 54 -12.10 13.45 33.70
C VAL A 54 -12.83 13.78 35.02
N ALA A 55 -13.58 14.90 35.06
CA ALA A 55 -14.35 15.31 36.25
C ALA A 55 -15.49 14.32 36.57
N GLU A 56 -16.20 13.80 35.57
CA GLU A 56 -17.25 12.78 35.73
C GLU A 56 -16.71 11.49 36.38
N ALA A 57 -15.43 11.17 36.15
CA ALA A 57 -14.75 10.04 36.79
C ALA A 57 -14.29 10.36 38.23
N GLY A 58 -14.62 11.54 38.79
CA GLY A 58 -14.25 11.95 40.13
C GLY A 58 -12.80 12.40 40.29
N ILE A 59 -12.08 12.65 39.18
CA ILE A 59 -10.68 13.04 39.15
C ILE A 59 -10.59 14.58 39.11
N PRO A 60 -9.83 15.23 40.02
CA PRO A 60 -9.63 16.65 39.98
C PRO A 60 -9.00 17.13 38.67
N VAL A 61 -9.60 18.14 38.06
CA VAL A 61 -9.12 18.73 36.80
C VAL A 61 -9.33 20.25 36.83
N THR A 62 -8.34 21.00 36.34
CA THR A 62 -8.40 22.45 36.19
C THR A 62 -8.82 22.79 34.78
N PRO A 63 -9.97 23.44 34.53
CA PRO A 63 -10.33 23.90 33.19
C PRO A 63 -9.31 24.92 32.66
N VAL A 64 -9.00 24.86 31.37
CA VAL A 64 -8.02 25.77 30.72
C VAL A 64 -8.46 27.24 30.81
N GLU A 65 -9.76 27.50 30.86
CA GLU A 65 -10.36 28.81 31.03
C GLU A 65 -9.92 29.48 32.37
N SER A 66 -9.73 28.69 33.43
CA SER A 66 -9.20 29.17 34.70
C SER A 66 -7.75 29.64 34.58
N LEU A 67 -6.98 29.06 33.68
CA LEU A 67 -5.60 29.47 33.42
C LEU A 67 -5.52 30.70 32.52
N THR A 68 -6.36 30.75 31.49
CA THR A 68 -6.33 31.83 30.49
C THR A 68 -7.05 33.09 30.97
N GLY A 69 -8.07 32.94 31.81
CA GLY A 69 -9.03 33.99 32.15
C GLY A 69 -9.91 34.37 30.97
N PHE A 70 -9.95 33.54 29.91
CA PHE A 70 -10.71 33.79 28.70
C PHE A 70 -11.65 32.61 28.46
N PRO A 71 -12.95 32.87 28.20
CA PRO A 71 -13.91 31.80 28.00
C PRO A 71 -13.67 31.11 26.63
N GLU A 72 -14.07 29.84 26.52
CA GLU A 72 -14.20 29.19 25.24
C GLU A 72 -15.20 29.95 24.36
N CYS A 73 -14.82 30.21 23.11
CA CYS A 73 -15.66 30.98 22.19
C CYS A 73 -15.60 30.42 20.77
N LEU A 74 -16.50 30.92 19.89
CA LEU A 74 -16.61 30.50 18.50
C LEU A 74 -16.80 28.97 18.38
N ASP A 75 -17.75 28.44 19.13
CA ASP A 75 -18.08 27.00 19.18
C ASP A 75 -16.86 26.10 19.48
N GLY A 76 -15.94 26.61 20.30
CA GLY A 76 -14.75 25.87 20.71
C GLY A 76 -13.53 26.02 19.81
N ARG A 77 -13.59 26.79 18.74
CA ARG A 77 -12.45 27.03 17.86
C ARG A 77 -11.31 27.76 18.54
N VAL A 78 -11.60 28.55 19.62
CA VAL A 78 -10.62 29.25 20.44
C VAL A 78 -10.74 28.81 21.88
N LYS A 79 -9.76 28.05 22.37
CA LYS A 79 -9.66 27.56 23.75
C LYS A 79 -8.22 27.67 24.27
N THR A 80 -7.30 27.00 23.58
CA THR A 80 -5.89 26.82 23.96
C THR A 80 -4.94 27.73 23.20
N LEU A 81 -5.41 28.42 22.16
CA LEU A 81 -4.63 29.42 21.42
C LEU A 81 -4.51 30.70 22.22
N HIS A 82 -3.82 30.62 23.35
CA HIS A 82 -3.67 31.72 24.30
C HIS A 82 -2.21 31.86 24.75
N PRO A 83 -1.65 33.07 24.88
CA PRO A 83 -0.26 33.27 25.30
C PRO A 83 0.12 32.58 26.62
N ARG A 84 -0.77 32.50 27.59
CA ARG A 84 -0.50 31.82 28.87
C ARG A 84 -0.31 30.32 28.71
N VAL A 85 -1.09 29.68 27.83
CA VAL A 85 -0.93 28.24 27.51
C VAL A 85 0.41 28.02 26.80
N HIS A 86 0.66 28.79 25.72
CA HIS A 86 1.88 28.64 24.95
C HIS A 86 3.16 29.08 25.67
N ALA A 87 3.11 30.03 26.57
CA ALA A 87 4.24 30.35 27.45
C ALA A 87 4.59 29.15 28.34
N GLY A 88 3.58 28.51 28.94
CA GLY A 88 3.78 27.30 29.76
C GLY A 88 4.35 26.11 28.97
N LEU A 89 4.04 26.00 27.67
CA LEU A 89 4.55 24.96 26.77
C LEU A 89 5.95 25.26 26.23
N LEU A 90 6.25 26.52 25.88
CA LEU A 90 7.44 26.90 25.11
C LEU A 90 8.62 27.38 25.96
N ALA A 91 8.41 27.65 27.23
CA ALA A 91 9.51 28.10 28.10
C ALA A 91 10.57 27.01 28.25
N ASP A 92 11.75 27.27 27.72
CA ASP A 92 12.92 26.41 27.91
C ASP A 92 13.46 26.62 29.34
N ARG A 93 13.18 25.67 30.23
CA ARG A 93 13.53 25.75 31.66
C ARG A 93 15.03 25.60 31.93
N ARG A 94 15.83 25.34 30.91
CA ARG A 94 17.30 25.41 31.00
C ARG A 94 17.82 26.86 31.00
N LYS A 95 16.95 27.83 30.63
CA LYS A 95 17.24 29.26 30.55
C LYS A 95 16.66 29.98 31.76
N PRO A 96 17.48 30.52 32.68
CA PRO A 96 16.99 31.24 33.84
C PRO A 96 16.06 32.41 33.53
N GLU A 97 16.32 33.12 32.42
CA GLU A 97 15.49 34.22 31.94
C GLU A 97 14.07 33.78 31.55
N HIS A 98 13.88 32.58 30.96
CA HIS A 98 12.55 32.05 30.66
C HIS A 98 11.80 31.67 31.95
N VAL A 99 12.51 31.13 32.94
CA VAL A 99 11.91 30.79 34.23
C VAL A 99 11.46 32.06 34.96
N ALA A 100 12.30 33.12 34.96
CA ALA A 100 11.96 34.42 35.55
C ALA A 100 10.73 35.05 34.87
N GLN A 101 10.66 35.03 33.53
CA GLN A 101 9.51 35.55 32.77
C GLN A 101 8.22 34.79 33.09
N LEU A 102 8.26 33.45 33.21
CA LEU A 102 7.08 32.70 33.64
C LEU A 102 6.59 33.13 35.02
N ALA A 103 7.51 33.34 35.97
CA ALA A 103 7.17 33.79 37.32
C ALA A 103 6.54 35.19 37.28
N GLU A 104 7.10 36.11 36.50
CA GLU A 104 6.58 37.48 36.31
C GLU A 104 5.17 37.48 35.71
N LEU A 105 4.91 36.61 34.75
CA LEU A 105 3.61 36.45 34.10
C LEU A 105 2.60 35.65 34.93
N GLY A 106 3.02 35.07 36.05
CA GLY A 106 2.19 34.18 36.87
C GLY A 106 1.73 32.94 36.09
N VAL A 107 2.61 32.38 35.24
CA VAL A 107 2.33 31.19 34.42
C VAL A 107 3.17 30.03 34.93
N ALA A 108 2.52 28.94 35.33
CA ALA A 108 3.20 27.69 35.66
C ALA A 108 3.48 26.90 34.39
N PRO A 109 4.69 26.28 34.25
CA PRO A 109 5.03 25.46 33.09
C PRO A 109 4.25 24.14 33.05
N PHE A 110 4.13 23.55 31.87
CA PHE A 110 3.70 22.18 31.68
C PHE A 110 4.91 21.24 31.59
N ASP A 111 4.78 20.02 32.09
CA ASP A 111 5.78 18.95 32.02
C ASP A 111 5.39 17.87 31.05
N LEU A 112 4.08 17.66 30.90
CA LEU A 112 3.48 16.67 30.01
C LEU A 112 2.34 17.30 29.20
N VAL A 113 2.28 16.96 27.94
CA VAL A 113 1.17 17.29 27.04
C VAL A 113 0.62 15.98 26.48
N VAL A 114 -0.69 15.79 26.60
CA VAL A 114 -1.39 14.64 26.00
C VAL A 114 -2.46 15.18 25.06
N VAL A 115 -2.24 15.05 23.77
CA VAL A 115 -3.11 15.63 22.73
C VAL A 115 -3.14 14.70 21.54
N ASN A 116 -4.31 14.19 21.20
CA ASN A 116 -4.57 13.62 19.86
C ASN A 116 -5.48 14.56 19.07
N LEU A 117 -5.40 14.47 17.75
CA LEU A 117 -6.06 15.40 16.85
C LEU A 117 -7.46 14.89 16.46
N TYR A 118 -8.27 15.76 15.88
CA TYR A 118 -9.56 15.40 15.30
C TYR A 118 -9.38 14.39 14.17
N PRO A 119 -10.35 13.46 13.96
CA PRO A 119 -10.21 12.35 13.02
C PRO A 119 -10.51 12.77 11.57
N PHE A 120 -9.76 13.75 11.05
CA PHE A 120 -9.97 14.33 9.72
C PHE A 120 -10.01 13.26 8.61
N ALA A 121 -9.02 12.37 8.60
CA ALA A 121 -8.94 11.32 7.57
C ALA A 121 -10.14 10.36 7.62
N ASP A 122 -10.60 9.98 8.82
CA ASP A 122 -11.77 9.10 8.99
C ASP A 122 -13.06 9.81 8.58
N THR A 123 -13.17 11.11 8.88
CA THR A 123 -14.32 11.94 8.45
C THR A 123 -14.39 12.00 6.92
N VAL A 124 -13.27 12.24 6.24
CA VAL A 124 -13.21 12.19 4.78
C VAL A 124 -13.58 10.79 4.26
N ALA A 125 -13.05 9.74 4.86
CA ALA A 125 -13.31 8.36 4.45
C ALA A 125 -14.78 7.94 4.65
N SER A 126 -15.50 8.56 5.60
CA SER A 126 -16.94 8.32 5.83
C SER A 126 -17.84 8.90 4.73
N GLY A 127 -17.28 9.72 3.82
CA GLY A 127 -18.04 10.43 2.78
C GLY A 127 -18.76 11.69 3.28
N ALA A 128 -18.32 12.27 4.38
CA ALA A 128 -18.85 13.52 4.93
C ALA A 128 -18.75 14.67 3.94
N GLY A 129 -19.66 15.64 4.05
CA GLY A 129 -19.66 16.83 3.20
C GLY A 129 -18.45 17.75 3.42
N PRO A 130 -18.12 18.63 2.44
CA PRO A 130 -16.96 19.50 2.55
C PRO A 130 -16.93 20.38 3.81
N ASP A 131 -18.04 20.97 4.19
CA ASP A 131 -18.15 21.83 5.37
C ASP A 131 -17.89 21.03 6.67
N GLU A 132 -18.41 19.79 6.74
CA GLU A 132 -18.19 18.90 7.88
C GLU A 132 -16.70 18.48 7.96
N CYS A 133 -16.06 18.19 6.83
CA CYS A 133 -14.62 17.90 6.79
C CYS A 133 -13.80 19.12 7.25
N VAL A 134 -14.16 20.34 6.82
CA VAL A 134 -13.48 21.57 7.23
C VAL A 134 -13.57 21.78 8.75
N GLU A 135 -14.72 21.48 9.40
CA GLU A 135 -14.87 21.57 10.86
C GLU A 135 -13.97 20.57 11.62
N GLN A 136 -13.50 19.52 10.97
CA GLN A 136 -12.53 18.57 11.55
C GLN A 136 -11.06 18.99 11.33
N ILE A 137 -10.80 20.16 10.75
CA ILE A 137 -9.44 20.71 10.67
C ILE A 137 -9.06 21.31 12.03
N ASP A 138 -8.28 20.55 12.80
CA ASP A 138 -7.84 20.93 14.13
C ASP A 138 -6.71 21.99 14.05
N ILE A 139 -6.92 23.14 14.68
CA ILE A 139 -5.94 24.22 14.76
C ILE A 139 -5.22 24.20 16.12
N GLY A 140 -5.97 24.02 17.20
CA GLY A 140 -5.46 24.10 18.59
C GLY A 140 -4.57 22.91 18.94
N GLY A 141 -4.98 21.70 18.58
CA GLY A 141 -4.24 20.47 18.83
C GLY A 141 -2.84 20.48 18.22
N PRO A 142 -2.70 20.66 16.88
CA PRO A 142 -1.39 20.74 16.25
C PRO A 142 -0.49 21.83 16.84
N SER A 143 -1.04 22.98 17.20
CA SER A 143 -0.25 24.07 17.79
C SER A 143 0.35 23.70 19.15
N MET A 144 -0.41 23.03 20.03
CA MET A 144 0.06 22.54 21.33
C MET A 144 1.09 21.42 21.16
N VAL A 145 0.81 20.44 20.28
CA VAL A 145 1.70 19.32 19.96
C VAL A 145 3.05 19.83 19.47
N ARG A 146 3.06 20.73 18.50
CA ARG A 146 4.28 21.31 17.91
C ARG A 146 5.05 22.16 18.93
N ALA A 147 4.36 22.93 19.79
CA ALA A 147 4.99 23.72 20.85
C ALA A 147 5.71 22.82 21.87
N ALA A 148 5.03 21.77 22.36
CA ALA A 148 5.59 20.82 23.32
C ALA A 148 6.76 20.04 22.69
N ALA A 149 6.60 19.53 21.46
CA ALA A 149 7.65 18.80 20.74
C ALA A 149 8.90 19.66 20.50
N LYS A 150 8.73 20.93 20.10
CA LYS A 150 9.85 21.87 19.98
C LYS A 150 10.58 22.04 21.29
N ASN A 151 9.85 22.13 22.40
CA ASN A 151 10.40 22.29 23.75
C ASN A 151 10.65 20.94 24.47
N HIS A 152 10.96 19.87 23.72
CA HIS A 152 11.28 18.55 24.30
C HIS A 152 12.38 18.56 25.39
N PRO A 153 13.30 19.53 25.48
CA PRO A 153 14.20 19.61 26.64
C PRO A 153 13.47 19.77 27.95
N SER A 154 12.27 20.35 27.92
CA SER A 154 11.49 20.69 29.12
C SER A 154 10.16 19.94 29.24
N VAL A 155 9.56 19.49 28.14
CA VAL A 155 8.20 18.97 28.07
C VAL A 155 8.19 17.61 27.35
N ALA A 156 7.43 16.66 27.90
CA ALA A 156 7.06 15.42 27.19
C ALA A 156 5.73 15.64 26.43
N VAL A 157 5.56 15.00 25.24
CA VAL A 157 4.33 15.09 24.47
C VAL A 157 3.90 13.70 24.00
N VAL A 158 2.66 13.31 24.32
CA VAL A 158 2.06 12.02 23.93
C VAL A 158 0.87 12.31 23.01
N VAL A 159 0.86 11.70 21.86
CA VAL A 159 -0.14 11.97 20.80
C VAL A 159 -1.03 10.76 20.45
N ASP A 160 -0.75 9.62 21.07
CA ASP A 160 -1.44 8.36 20.79
C ASP A 160 -1.82 7.65 22.09
N PRO A 161 -3.07 7.16 22.25
CA PRO A 161 -3.48 6.36 23.41
C PRO A 161 -2.59 5.13 23.67
N ALA A 162 -2.00 4.52 22.65
CA ALA A 162 -1.07 3.41 22.79
C ALA A 162 0.19 3.77 23.62
N GLY A 163 0.53 5.05 23.71
CA GLY A 163 1.63 5.57 24.55
C GLY A 163 1.27 5.83 26.01
N TYR A 164 0.02 5.68 26.44
CA TYR A 164 -0.41 6.07 27.79
C TYR A 164 0.21 5.21 28.89
N GLU A 165 0.32 3.90 28.67
CA GLU A 165 0.95 3.00 29.65
C GLU A 165 2.43 3.36 29.87
N GLU A 166 3.17 3.64 28.80
CA GLU A 166 4.57 4.08 28.90
C GLU A 166 4.68 5.44 29.60
N ALA A 167 3.75 6.36 29.33
CA ALA A 167 3.70 7.67 30.00
C ALA A 167 3.47 7.53 31.50
N VAL A 168 2.53 6.69 31.93
CA VAL A 168 2.27 6.39 33.36
C VAL A 168 3.50 5.77 34.00
N ALA A 169 4.15 4.82 33.34
CA ALA A 169 5.37 4.20 33.85
C ALA A 169 6.51 5.23 34.04
N ALA A 170 6.66 6.15 33.09
CA ALA A 170 7.64 7.23 33.18
C ALA A 170 7.33 8.17 34.37
N VAL A 171 6.07 8.58 34.54
CA VAL A 171 5.64 9.42 35.65
C VAL A 171 5.94 8.76 37.00
N ARG A 172 5.57 7.49 37.17
CA ARG A 172 5.81 6.72 38.40
C ARG A 172 7.30 6.50 38.70
N SER A 173 8.15 6.50 37.68
CA SER A 173 9.61 6.35 37.80
C SER A 173 10.34 7.72 37.96
N GLY A 174 9.62 8.78 38.28
CA GLY A 174 10.19 10.11 38.53
C GLY A 174 10.30 11.03 37.32
N GLY A 175 9.58 10.71 36.21
CA GLY A 175 9.47 11.55 35.03
C GLY A 175 10.17 10.98 33.78
N PHE A 176 10.19 11.75 32.71
CA PHE A 176 10.76 11.36 31.42
C PHE A 176 12.24 11.74 31.31
N THR A 177 13.05 10.82 30.77
CA THR A 177 14.43 11.10 30.36
C THR A 177 14.45 11.96 29.08
N LEU A 178 15.57 12.64 28.79
CA LEU A 178 15.73 13.41 27.54
C LEU A 178 15.58 12.50 26.31
N ARG A 179 16.07 11.27 26.36
CA ARG A 179 15.91 10.29 25.29
C ARG A 179 14.44 9.99 25.01
N GLN A 180 13.63 9.75 26.04
CA GLN A 180 12.19 9.54 25.88
C GLN A 180 11.50 10.78 25.32
N ARG A 181 11.79 11.99 25.87
CA ARG A 181 11.20 13.23 25.35
C ARG A 181 11.55 13.51 23.90
N ARG A 182 12.79 13.21 23.46
CA ARG A 182 13.18 13.30 22.06
C ARG A 182 12.43 12.33 21.16
N ALA A 183 12.26 11.08 21.59
CA ALA A 183 11.48 10.08 20.85
C ALA A 183 10.02 10.50 20.71
N LEU A 184 9.40 10.93 21.80
CA LEU A 184 8.01 11.45 21.81
C LEU A 184 7.86 12.71 20.93
N ALA A 185 8.83 13.63 20.98
CA ALA A 185 8.82 14.83 20.11
C ALA A 185 8.92 14.46 18.62
N ALA A 186 9.75 13.47 18.26
CA ALA A 186 9.82 12.98 16.90
C ALA A 186 8.49 12.37 16.45
N ALA A 187 7.88 11.52 17.28
CA ALA A 187 6.56 10.94 17.01
C ALA A 187 5.46 12.03 16.87
N ALA A 188 5.50 13.05 17.71
CA ALA A 188 4.59 14.19 17.66
C ALA A 188 4.69 14.98 16.33
N PHE A 189 5.91 15.17 15.80
CA PHE A 189 6.08 15.80 14.48
C PHE A 189 5.64 14.88 13.34
N VAL A 190 5.85 13.58 13.44
CA VAL A 190 5.29 12.62 12.47
C VAL A 190 3.76 12.71 12.47
N HIS A 191 3.13 12.72 13.64
CA HIS A 191 1.67 12.82 13.80
C HIS A 191 1.10 14.08 13.14
N THR A 192 1.67 15.26 13.42
CA THR A 192 1.20 16.51 12.81
C THR A 192 1.51 16.59 11.33
N ALA A 193 2.65 16.06 10.86
CA ALA A 193 2.98 16.04 9.44
C ALA A 193 2.04 15.13 8.64
N THR A 194 1.71 13.94 9.16
CA THR A 194 0.73 13.04 8.56
C THR A 194 -0.64 13.68 8.47
N TYR A 195 -1.06 14.35 9.56
CA TYR A 195 -2.30 15.09 9.61
C TYR A 195 -2.38 16.18 8.53
N ASP A 196 -1.35 17.03 8.44
CA ASP A 196 -1.28 18.11 7.45
C ASP A 196 -1.23 17.60 6.02
N VAL A 197 -0.57 16.44 5.76
CA VAL A 197 -0.58 15.81 4.44
C VAL A 197 -2.00 15.37 4.03
N HIS A 198 -2.77 14.81 4.96
CA HIS A 198 -4.17 14.42 4.66
C HIS A 198 -5.03 15.65 4.37
N VAL A 199 -4.92 16.71 5.19
CA VAL A 199 -5.66 17.96 4.99
C VAL A 199 -5.29 18.59 3.63
N ALA A 200 -3.99 18.74 3.35
CA ALA A 200 -3.52 19.36 2.12
C ALA A 200 -3.94 18.57 0.87
N SER A 201 -3.85 17.23 0.91
CA SER A 201 -4.26 16.36 -0.19
C SER A 201 -5.75 16.47 -0.45
N TRP A 202 -6.58 16.45 0.59
CA TRP A 202 -8.03 16.60 0.47
C TRP A 202 -8.42 17.98 -0.04
N MET A 203 -7.84 19.05 0.51
CA MET A 203 -8.14 20.42 0.05
C MET A 203 -7.78 20.62 -1.42
N GLY A 204 -6.62 20.08 -1.85
CA GLY A 204 -6.15 20.20 -3.22
C GLY A 204 -6.89 19.33 -4.24
N SER A 205 -7.64 18.31 -3.78
CA SER A 205 -8.42 17.44 -4.65
C SER A 205 -9.94 17.73 -4.63
N VAL A 206 -10.46 18.29 -3.53
CA VAL A 206 -11.91 18.48 -3.34
C VAL A 206 -12.31 19.95 -3.35
N LEU A 207 -11.65 20.82 -2.55
CA LEU A 207 -12.04 22.23 -2.44
C LEU A 207 -11.40 23.13 -3.48
N ALA A 208 -10.15 22.88 -3.84
CA ALA A 208 -9.40 23.64 -4.81
C ALA A 208 -8.62 22.70 -5.74
N PRO A 209 -9.32 21.93 -6.60
CA PRO A 209 -8.66 21.02 -7.53
C PRO A 209 -7.60 21.77 -8.35
N SER A 210 -6.39 21.22 -8.37
CA SER A 210 -5.22 21.83 -9.03
C SER A 210 -4.66 20.94 -10.14
N ASP A 211 -5.52 20.08 -10.70
CA ASP A 211 -5.20 19.10 -11.74
C ASP A 211 -5.50 19.59 -13.16
N GLU A 212 -5.87 20.87 -13.33
CA GLU A 212 -6.19 21.45 -14.63
C GLU A 212 -4.93 21.99 -15.34
N VAL A 213 -4.74 21.60 -16.59
CA VAL A 213 -3.72 22.13 -17.49
C VAL A 213 -4.40 22.49 -18.81
N ASP A 214 -4.21 23.72 -19.27
CA ASP A 214 -4.79 24.26 -20.52
C ASP A 214 -6.32 24.07 -20.63
N GLY A 215 -7.04 24.15 -19.50
CA GLY A 215 -8.49 24.04 -19.42
C GLY A 215 -9.01 22.59 -19.42
N ALA A 216 -8.15 21.60 -19.28
CA ALA A 216 -8.52 20.20 -19.18
C ALA A 216 -8.03 19.58 -17.86
N SER A 217 -8.89 18.81 -17.18
CA SER A 217 -8.49 18.03 -16.00
C SER A 217 -7.52 16.93 -16.42
N THR A 218 -6.40 16.84 -15.71
CA THR A 218 -5.38 15.80 -15.90
C THR A 218 -5.56 14.61 -14.95
N GLY A 219 -6.37 14.77 -13.90
CA GLY A 219 -6.49 13.80 -12.80
C GLY A 219 -5.26 13.76 -11.87
N PHE A 220 -4.27 14.64 -12.07
CA PHE A 220 -3.04 14.70 -11.27
C PHE A 220 -2.89 16.08 -10.62
N PRO A 221 -2.93 16.19 -9.27
CA PRO A 221 -2.82 17.48 -8.59
C PRO A 221 -1.42 18.10 -8.76
N ALA A 222 -1.33 19.43 -8.69
CA ALA A 222 -0.06 20.15 -8.76
C ALA A 222 0.90 19.84 -7.60
N TRP A 223 0.36 19.34 -6.48
CA TRP A 223 1.11 18.90 -5.31
C TRP A 223 0.67 17.50 -4.89
N LEU A 224 1.64 16.63 -4.61
CA LEU A 224 1.43 15.27 -4.12
C LEU A 224 2.11 15.10 -2.77
N GLY A 225 1.34 14.72 -1.75
CA GLY A 225 1.84 14.31 -0.44
C GLY A 225 1.35 12.91 -0.11
N ALA A 226 2.23 12.09 0.47
CA ALA A 226 1.88 10.78 0.99
C ALA A 226 2.76 10.43 2.19
N THR A 227 2.22 9.65 3.11
CA THR A 227 2.94 9.19 4.30
C THR A 227 2.90 7.67 4.38
N TRP A 228 4.02 7.09 4.80
CA TRP A 228 4.15 5.66 5.01
C TRP A 228 4.83 5.38 6.34
N GLU A 229 4.35 4.40 7.05
CA GLU A 229 4.96 3.90 8.27
C GLU A 229 5.72 2.60 8.03
N ARG A 230 6.90 2.47 8.66
CA ARG A 230 7.70 1.26 8.52
C ARG A 230 7.05 0.08 9.24
N THR A 231 6.56 -0.86 8.47
CA THR A 231 5.97 -2.11 8.99
C THR A 231 7.06 -3.10 9.43
N SER A 232 8.12 -3.25 8.62
CA SER A 232 9.19 -4.18 8.95
C SER A 232 10.52 -3.80 8.29
N VAL A 233 11.62 -4.21 8.90
CA VAL A 233 12.96 -4.20 8.29
C VAL A 233 13.17 -5.56 7.64
N LEU A 234 13.48 -5.56 6.34
CA LEU A 234 13.73 -6.77 5.59
C LEU A 234 15.19 -7.21 5.74
N ARG A 235 15.45 -8.48 5.53
CA ARG A 235 16.79 -9.03 5.67
C ARG A 235 17.80 -8.34 4.74
N TYR A 236 17.40 -8.06 3.49
CA TYR A 236 18.13 -7.31 2.47
C TYR A 236 17.15 -6.92 1.34
N GLY A 237 17.59 -6.11 0.38
CA GLY A 237 16.83 -5.71 -0.79
C GLY A 237 16.83 -6.78 -1.89
N GLU A 238 16.87 -6.36 -3.13
CA GLU A 238 17.02 -7.28 -4.27
C GLU A 238 18.29 -8.12 -4.14
N ASN A 239 19.37 -7.49 -3.65
CA ASN A 239 20.68 -8.11 -3.47
C ASN A 239 21.12 -8.05 -2.00
N PRO A 240 21.96 -9.01 -1.54
CA PRO A 240 22.36 -9.12 -0.13
C PRO A 240 23.05 -7.89 0.46
N HIS A 241 23.69 -7.06 -0.33
CA HIS A 241 24.37 -5.84 0.13
C HIS A 241 23.42 -4.64 0.26
N GLN A 242 22.20 -4.72 -0.23
CA GLN A 242 21.20 -3.64 -0.19
C GLN A 242 20.36 -3.75 1.09
N ARG A 243 20.20 -2.63 1.80
CA ARG A 243 19.26 -2.54 2.92
C ARG A 243 17.84 -2.32 2.39
N ALA A 244 16.86 -2.92 3.05
CA ALA A 244 15.46 -2.76 2.67
C ALA A 244 14.53 -2.76 3.88
N ALA A 245 13.37 -2.16 3.70
CA ALA A 245 12.27 -2.18 4.66
C ALA A 245 10.94 -2.12 3.90
N LEU A 246 9.90 -2.68 4.50
CA LEU A 246 8.53 -2.53 4.06
C LEU A 246 7.90 -1.35 4.79
N TYR A 247 7.21 -0.51 4.06
CA TYR A 247 6.38 0.57 4.57
C TYR A 247 4.94 0.36 4.11
N SER A 248 3.98 0.73 4.94
CA SER A 248 2.55 0.72 4.60
C SER A 248 1.93 2.10 4.80
N ALA A 249 0.92 2.41 4.01
CA ALA A 249 0.09 3.60 4.20
C ALA A 249 -1.07 3.26 5.16
N GLY A 250 -1.29 4.11 6.18
CA GLY A 250 -2.25 3.85 7.25
C GLY A 250 -3.72 3.99 6.86
N HIS A 251 -4.04 4.89 5.93
CA HIS A 251 -5.42 5.24 5.56
C HIS A 251 -5.77 4.87 4.11
N THR A 252 -5.18 3.81 3.59
CA THR A 252 -5.53 3.26 2.28
C THR A 252 -6.22 1.91 2.42
N ALA A 253 -6.95 1.50 1.37
CA ALA A 253 -7.51 0.15 1.33
C ALA A 253 -6.40 -0.90 1.55
N PRO A 254 -6.66 -1.96 2.35
CA PRO A 254 -5.68 -2.99 2.63
C PRO A 254 -5.16 -3.63 1.35
N GLY A 255 -3.84 -3.79 1.28
CA GLY A 255 -3.13 -4.42 0.18
C GLY A 255 -2.12 -5.46 0.68
N LEU A 256 -1.18 -5.82 -0.19
CA LEU A 256 -0.14 -6.80 0.14
C LEU A 256 0.75 -6.36 1.33
N ALA A 257 0.96 -5.06 1.51
CA ALA A 257 1.74 -4.54 2.63
C ALA A 257 1.09 -4.79 4.01
N GLN A 258 -0.22 -4.95 4.06
CA GLN A 258 -1.02 -5.28 5.24
C GLN A 258 -1.41 -6.77 5.31
N ALA A 259 -0.87 -7.60 4.41
CA ALA A 259 -1.14 -9.04 4.42
C ALA A 259 -0.75 -9.71 5.74
N VAL A 260 -1.56 -10.65 6.18
CA VAL A 260 -1.29 -11.44 7.38
C VAL A 260 -0.47 -12.67 7.01
N GLN A 261 0.76 -12.74 7.49
CA GLN A 261 1.58 -13.93 7.32
C GLN A 261 1.16 -15.00 8.32
N LEU A 262 0.58 -16.10 7.85
CA LEU A 262 0.08 -17.20 8.66
C LEU A 262 1.17 -18.23 9.02
N HIS A 263 2.19 -18.37 8.16
CA HIS A 263 3.24 -19.39 8.32
C HIS A 263 4.54 -19.01 7.60
N GLY A 264 5.63 -19.66 7.97
CA GLY A 264 6.90 -19.68 7.26
C GLY A 264 7.91 -18.64 7.71
N LYS A 265 8.99 -18.51 6.97
CA LYS A 265 10.05 -17.51 7.20
C LYS A 265 9.54 -16.11 6.88
N ALA A 266 10.19 -15.07 7.43
CA ALA A 266 9.94 -13.69 7.05
C ALA A 266 10.04 -13.50 5.52
N MET A 267 9.20 -12.64 4.99
CA MET A 267 9.22 -12.25 3.57
C MET A 267 10.52 -11.53 3.24
N SER A 268 11.04 -11.76 2.04
CA SER A 268 12.14 -10.97 1.47
C SER A 268 11.59 -9.89 0.54
N TYR A 269 12.43 -8.93 0.15
CA TYR A 269 12.10 -7.92 -0.86
C TYR A 269 11.56 -8.58 -2.15
N ASN A 270 12.30 -9.56 -2.69
CA ASN A 270 11.89 -10.25 -3.92
C ASN A 270 10.59 -11.05 -3.75
N ASN A 271 10.33 -11.60 -2.54
CA ASN A 271 9.04 -12.25 -2.28
C ASN A 271 7.87 -11.26 -2.36
N TYR A 272 8.02 -10.01 -1.88
CA TYR A 272 6.98 -8.99 -2.01
C TYR A 272 6.76 -8.58 -3.47
N VAL A 273 7.83 -8.40 -4.24
CA VAL A 273 7.74 -8.06 -5.68
C VAL A 273 7.01 -9.16 -6.46
N ASP A 274 7.41 -10.41 -6.26
CA ASP A 274 6.77 -11.55 -6.94
C ASP A 274 5.34 -11.78 -6.45
N ALA A 275 5.06 -11.58 -5.15
CA ALA A 275 3.72 -11.71 -4.57
C ALA A 275 2.75 -10.65 -5.10
N ASP A 276 3.19 -9.39 -5.26
CA ASP A 276 2.36 -8.34 -5.84
C ASP A 276 2.01 -8.65 -7.30
N ALA A 277 3.01 -9.06 -8.09
CA ALA A 277 2.79 -9.46 -9.48
C ALA A 277 1.83 -10.68 -9.58
N ALA A 278 1.99 -11.68 -8.71
CA ALA A 278 1.14 -12.87 -8.68
C ALA A 278 -0.30 -12.54 -8.28
N TRP A 279 -0.46 -11.70 -7.25
CA TRP A 279 -1.76 -11.29 -6.77
C TRP A 279 -2.53 -10.52 -7.83
N ARG A 280 -1.90 -9.52 -8.46
CA ARG A 280 -2.50 -8.75 -9.56
C ARG A 280 -2.89 -9.66 -10.72
N ALA A 281 -2.00 -10.55 -11.16
CA ALA A 281 -2.26 -11.47 -12.27
C ALA A 281 -3.43 -12.43 -12.00
N ALA A 282 -3.59 -12.94 -10.79
CA ALA A 282 -4.70 -13.81 -10.44
C ALA A 282 -6.04 -13.07 -10.42
N TYR A 283 -6.04 -11.80 -10.03
CA TYR A 283 -7.24 -10.97 -9.94
C TYR A 283 -7.62 -10.24 -11.24
N ASP A 284 -6.87 -10.42 -12.33
CA ASP A 284 -7.29 -10.01 -13.67
C ASP A 284 -8.42 -10.90 -14.24
N HIS A 285 -8.72 -12.00 -13.55
CA HIS A 285 -9.73 -12.97 -13.94
C HIS A 285 -10.89 -13.01 -12.93
N ASP A 286 -12.13 -13.07 -13.42
CA ASP A 286 -13.33 -13.09 -12.59
C ASP A 286 -13.63 -14.51 -12.04
N GLY A 287 -13.28 -15.57 -12.78
CA GLY A 287 -13.41 -16.96 -12.35
C GLY A 287 -12.33 -17.37 -11.33
N ALA A 288 -12.37 -18.63 -10.87
CA ALA A 288 -11.29 -19.17 -10.05
C ALA A 288 -10.00 -19.19 -10.87
N ALA A 289 -8.99 -18.44 -10.41
CA ALA A 289 -7.73 -18.24 -11.13
C ALA A 289 -6.53 -18.46 -10.22
N VAL A 290 -5.45 -18.97 -10.81
CA VAL A 290 -4.15 -19.12 -10.17
C VAL A 290 -3.05 -18.57 -11.08
N ALA A 291 -2.17 -17.76 -10.51
CA ALA A 291 -0.95 -17.28 -11.16
C ALA A 291 0.28 -17.79 -10.42
N ILE A 292 1.23 -18.34 -11.14
CA ILE A 292 2.55 -18.74 -10.65
C ILE A 292 3.59 -17.81 -11.24
N ILE A 293 4.21 -17.02 -10.39
CA ILE A 293 5.13 -15.94 -10.78
C ILE A 293 6.54 -16.22 -10.26
N LYS A 294 7.53 -15.87 -11.06
CA LYS A 294 8.94 -15.86 -10.67
C LYS A 294 9.65 -14.72 -11.39
N HIS A 295 10.40 -13.91 -10.62
CA HIS A 295 11.08 -12.71 -11.14
C HIS A 295 10.10 -11.76 -11.85
N ALA A 296 8.95 -11.52 -11.21
CA ALA A 296 7.85 -10.68 -11.68
C ALA A 296 7.31 -11.03 -13.08
N ASN A 297 7.48 -12.30 -13.53
CA ASN A 297 6.91 -12.81 -14.77
C ASN A 297 6.16 -14.13 -14.55
N PRO A 298 5.11 -14.42 -15.31
CA PRO A 298 4.39 -15.66 -15.19
C PRO A 298 5.21 -16.88 -15.66
N CYS A 299 5.31 -17.89 -14.78
CA CYS A 299 5.59 -19.26 -15.18
C CYS A 299 4.33 -19.89 -15.78
N GLY A 300 3.18 -19.51 -15.27
CA GLY A 300 1.88 -19.89 -15.80
C GLY A 300 0.74 -19.20 -15.08
N ILE A 301 -0.34 -18.94 -15.83
CA ILE A 301 -1.61 -18.43 -15.34
C ILE A 301 -2.71 -19.35 -15.89
N ALA A 302 -3.72 -19.64 -15.08
CA ALA A 302 -4.88 -20.38 -15.57
C ALA A 302 -6.14 -20.06 -14.78
N VAL A 303 -7.28 -20.27 -15.44
CA VAL A 303 -8.60 -20.34 -14.83
C VAL A 303 -9.11 -21.78 -14.83
N GLY A 304 -9.98 -22.11 -13.88
CA GLY A 304 -10.55 -23.44 -13.73
C GLY A 304 -11.94 -23.40 -13.10
N ALA A 305 -12.56 -24.57 -13.00
CA ALA A 305 -13.81 -24.73 -12.24
C ALA A 305 -13.59 -24.42 -10.74
N ASP A 306 -12.38 -24.67 -10.25
CA ASP A 306 -11.91 -24.35 -8.91
C ASP A 306 -10.41 -24.02 -8.93
N VAL A 307 -9.87 -23.59 -7.78
CA VAL A 307 -8.44 -23.22 -7.66
C VAL A 307 -7.48 -24.41 -7.81
N ALA A 308 -7.92 -25.63 -7.54
CA ALA A 308 -7.08 -26.82 -7.70
C ALA A 308 -6.89 -27.13 -9.19
N GLN A 309 -7.96 -27.04 -10.00
CA GLN A 309 -7.87 -27.18 -11.44
C GLN A 309 -7.07 -26.03 -12.06
N ALA A 310 -7.31 -24.78 -11.62
CA ALA A 310 -6.55 -23.63 -12.08
C ALA A 310 -5.05 -23.78 -11.76
N HIS A 311 -4.69 -24.23 -10.56
CA HIS A 311 -3.30 -24.48 -10.18
C HIS A 311 -2.65 -25.56 -11.04
N ALA A 312 -3.31 -26.69 -11.25
CA ALA A 312 -2.79 -27.79 -12.07
C ALA A 312 -2.46 -27.31 -13.50
N LYS A 313 -3.38 -26.54 -14.11
CA LYS A 313 -3.19 -25.96 -15.45
C LYS A 313 -2.08 -24.91 -15.47
N ALA A 314 -2.04 -23.99 -14.52
CA ALA A 314 -1.00 -22.95 -14.42
C ALA A 314 0.39 -23.59 -14.25
N HIS A 315 0.52 -24.56 -13.36
CA HIS A 315 1.77 -25.29 -13.15
C HIS A 315 2.23 -26.05 -14.39
N ALA A 316 1.30 -26.62 -15.15
CA ALA A 316 1.62 -27.36 -16.38
C ALA A 316 2.18 -26.46 -17.50
N CYS A 317 2.07 -25.13 -17.41
CA CYS A 317 2.64 -24.21 -18.40
C CYS A 317 4.18 -24.32 -18.44
N ASP A 318 4.84 -24.14 -17.30
CA ASP A 318 6.30 -24.27 -17.17
C ASP A 318 6.64 -24.82 -15.77
N PRO A 319 6.56 -26.15 -15.57
CA PRO A 319 6.83 -26.76 -14.27
C PRO A 319 8.29 -26.55 -13.80
N LEU A 320 9.22 -26.42 -14.74
CA LEU A 320 10.63 -26.20 -14.43
C LEU A 320 10.85 -24.81 -13.79
N SER A 321 10.28 -23.77 -14.39
CA SER A 321 10.39 -22.41 -13.87
C SER A 321 9.52 -22.19 -12.62
N ALA A 322 8.41 -22.89 -12.47
CA ALA A 322 7.53 -22.81 -11.28
C ALA A 322 8.23 -23.23 -9.98
N PHE A 323 9.28 -24.04 -10.05
CA PHE A 323 10.11 -24.39 -8.91
C PHE A 323 10.76 -23.12 -8.28
N GLY A 324 10.44 -22.86 -7.03
CA GLY A 324 10.87 -21.66 -6.30
C GLY A 324 10.06 -20.40 -6.63
N GLY A 325 8.91 -20.54 -7.28
CA GLY A 325 8.01 -19.45 -7.59
C GLY A 325 7.09 -19.04 -6.44
N VAL A 326 6.29 -18.03 -6.71
CA VAL A 326 5.21 -17.53 -5.85
C VAL A 326 3.87 -17.86 -6.50
N VAL A 327 2.95 -18.41 -5.71
CA VAL A 327 1.63 -18.85 -6.17
C VAL A 327 0.56 -17.95 -5.56
N ALA A 328 -0.26 -17.31 -6.40
CA ALA A 328 -1.43 -16.57 -5.96
C ALA A 328 -2.72 -17.22 -6.46
N ALA A 329 -3.72 -17.31 -5.58
CA ALA A 329 -5.08 -17.70 -5.94
C ALA A 329 -6.04 -16.55 -5.60
N ASN A 330 -7.04 -16.30 -6.46
CA ASN A 330 -8.06 -15.28 -6.24
C ASN A 330 -9.30 -15.81 -5.48
N ARG A 331 -9.24 -17.01 -4.97
CA ARG A 331 -10.23 -17.67 -4.09
C ARG A 331 -9.50 -18.41 -2.97
N PRO A 332 -10.18 -18.82 -1.89
CA PRO A 332 -9.55 -19.59 -0.82
C PRO A 332 -8.81 -20.83 -1.33
N VAL A 333 -7.62 -21.08 -0.79
CA VAL A 333 -6.84 -22.27 -1.11
C VAL A 333 -7.50 -23.51 -0.50
N THR A 334 -7.86 -24.47 -1.36
CA THR A 334 -8.48 -25.73 -0.93
C THR A 334 -7.43 -26.79 -0.59
N ALA A 335 -7.84 -27.83 0.15
CA ALA A 335 -6.99 -29.00 0.46
C ALA A 335 -6.47 -29.67 -0.83
N ALA A 336 -7.28 -29.74 -1.87
CA ALA A 336 -6.90 -30.29 -3.17
C ALA A 336 -5.76 -29.48 -3.83
N MET A 337 -5.87 -28.15 -3.86
CA MET A 337 -4.78 -27.29 -4.35
C MET A 337 -3.53 -27.42 -3.48
N ALA A 338 -3.69 -27.39 -2.15
CA ALA A 338 -2.58 -27.51 -1.21
C ALA A 338 -1.77 -28.81 -1.43
N SER A 339 -2.45 -29.92 -1.71
CA SER A 339 -1.82 -31.22 -2.01
C SER A 339 -0.99 -31.18 -3.30
N GLN A 340 -1.35 -30.36 -4.27
CA GLN A 340 -0.58 -30.14 -5.51
C GLN A 340 0.64 -29.23 -5.29
N VAL A 341 0.50 -28.19 -4.43
CA VAL A 341 1.60 -27.27 -4.09
C VAL A 341 2.64 -27.94 -3.20
N ALA A 342 2.22 -28.75 -2.25
CA ALA A 342 3.11 -29.33 -1.23
C ALA A 342 4.34 -30.09 -1.76
N PRO A 343 4.31 -30.88 -2.85
CA PRO A 343 5.49 -31.56 -3.38
C PRO A 343 6.47 -30.63 -4.11
N VAL A 344 6.03 -29.45 -4.54
CA VAL A 344 6.85 -28.48 -5.30
C VAL A 344 7.51 -27.50 -4.33
N PHE A 345 8.80 -27.19 -4.53
CA PHE A 345 9.41 -26.09 -3.78
C PHE A 345 8.78 -24.77 -4.22
N THR A 346 8.05 -24.16 -3.29
CA THR A 346 7.33 -22.88 -3.48
C THR A 346 7.79 -21.91 -2.40
N GLU A 347 8.07 -20.67 -2.75
CA GLU A 347 8.52 -19.64 -1.81
C GLU A 347 7.36 -19.05 -1.01
N VAL A 348 6.26 -18.72 -1.69
CA VAL A 348 5.09 -18.06 -1.10
C VAL A 348 3.81 -18.63 -1.74
N VAL A 349 2.79 -18.82 -0.93
CA VAL A 349 1.40 -18.98 -1.39
C VAL A 349 0.57 -17.85 -0.78
N LEU A 350 -0.20 -17.13 -1.60
CA LEU A 350 -1.08 -16.08 -1.15
C LEU A 350 -2.48 -16.23 -1.72
N ALA A 351 -3.47 -15.93 -0.89
CA ALA A 351 -4.89 -16.05 -1.22
C ALA A 351 -5.74 -15.21 -0.24
N PRO A 352 -7.03 -14.95 -0.55
CA PRO A 352 -7.93 -14.28 0.39
C PRO A 352 -8.15 -15.09 1.67
N ASP A 353 -8.09 -16.43 1.58
CA ASP A 353 -8.16 -17.32 2.75
C ASP A 353 -7.61 -18.71 2.42
N PHE A 354 -7.59 -19.61 3.43
CA PHE A 354 -7.15 -20.98 3.32
C PHE A 354 -8.10 -21.89 4.10
N GLU A 355 -8.50 -23.00 3.51
CA GLU A 355 -9.20 -24.05 4.24
C GLU A 355 -8.33 -24.62 5.38
N ALA A 356 -8.93 -25.05 6.48
CA ALA A 356 -8.20 -25.58 7.63
C ALA A 356 -7.30 -26.78 7.26
N GLU A 357 -7.78 -27.68 6.40
CA GLU A 357 -7.01 -28.81 5.91
C GLU A 357 -5.87 -28.37 4.98
N ALA A 358 -6.09 -27.34 4.15
CA ALA A 358 -5.04 -26.77 3.31
C ALA A 358 -3.90 -26.18 4.15
N LEU A 359 -4.22 -25.48 5.26
CA LEU A 359 -3.23 -25.01 6.22
C LEU A 359 -2.43 -26.15 6.82
N GLN A 360 -3.09 -27.24 7.25
CA GLN A 360 -2.41 -28.42 7.80
C GLN A 360 -1.40 -29.02 6.81
N ILE A 361 -1.79 -29.15 5.54
CA ILE A 361 -0.93 -29.66 4.48
C ILE A 361 0.28 -28.75 4.25
N LEU A 362 0.06 -27.45 4.09
CA LEU A 362 1.10 -26.49 3.69
C LEU A 362 2.04 -26.14 4.84
N THR A 363 1.57 -26.08 6.09
CA THR A 363 2.40 -25.78 7.26
C THR A 363 3.40 -26.88 7.59
N ALA A 364 3.23 -28.09 7.06
CA ALA A 364 4.25 -29.13 7.11
C ALA A 364 5.57 -28.69 6.44
N LYS A 365 5.54 -27.72 5.55
CA LYS A 365 6.71 -27.13 4.87
C LYS A 365 7.23 -25.92 5.66
N LYS A 366 8.13 -26.12 6.60
CA LYS A 366 8.65 -25.12 7.55
C LYS A 366 9.02 -23.75 6.93
N ASN A 367 9.47 -23.73 5.69
CA ASN A 367 9.99 -22.51 5.04
C ASN A 367 8.98 -21.82 4.12
N LEU A 368 7.89 -22.50 3.74
CA LEU A 368 6.84 -21.97 2.87
C LEU A 368 6.10 -20.83 3.56
N ARG A 369 6.03 -19.71 2.92
CA ARG A 369 5.29 -18.55 3.45
C ARG A 369 3.85 -18.62 2.98
N LEU A 370 2.92 -18.48 3.92
CA LEU A 370 1.49 -18.41 3.64
C LEU A 370 0.99 -17.03 4.01
N LEU A 371 0.43 -16.31 3.03
CA LEU A 371 -0.09 -14.98 3.23
C LEU A 371 -1.60 -14.96 2.98
N ARG A 372 -2.34 -14.46 3.95
CA ARG A 372 -3.73 -14.05 3.75
C ARG A 372 -3.74 -12.58 3.34
N VAL A 373 -4.25 -12.29 2.15
CA VAL A 373 -4.36 -10.95 1.57
C VAL A 373 -5.82 -10.52 1.50
N ALA A 374 -6.07 -9.21 1.42
CA ALA A 374 -7.42 -8.71 1.16
C ALA A 374 -7.91 -9.14 -0.23
N ASP A 375 -9.22 -9.14 -0.41
CA ASP A 375 -9.81 -9.29 -1.72
C ASP A 375 -9.41 -8.11 -2.61
N ARG A 376 -9.05 -8.40 -3.83
CA ARG A 376 -8.77 -7.52 -4.96
C ARG A 376 -7.85 -6.30 -4.69
N PRO A 377 -6.80 -6.10 -5.49
CA PRO A 377 -5.95 -4.91 -5.42
C PRO A 377 -6.77 -3.63 -5.62
N ALA A 378 -6.66 -2.69 -4.66
CA ALA A 378 -7.40 -1.43 -4.70
C ALA A 378 -6.59 -0.25 -5.26
N ALA A 379 -5.32 -0.44 -5.62
CA ALA A 379 -4.47 0.64 -6.12
C ALA A 379 -5.09 1.30 -7.36
N GLN A 380 -5.32 2.60 -7.27
CA GLN A 380 -5.83 3.41 -8.39
C GLN A 380 -4.69 4.09 -9.15
N VAL A 381 -3.56 4.29 -8.50
CA VAL A 381 -2.36 4.93 -9.07
C VAL A 381 -1.11 4.11 -8.79
N GLU A 382 -0.16 4.19 -9.70
CA GLU A 382 1.15 3.58 -9.59
C GLU A 382 2.23 4.65 -9.49
N LEU A 383 3.15 4.46 -8.55
CA LEU A 383 4.29 5.33 -8.28
C LEU A 383 5.56 4.67 -8.78
N ARG A 384 6.31 5.33 -9.64
CA ARG A 384 7.60 4.85 -10.12
C ARG A 384 8.70 5.88 -9.82
N PRO A 385 9.65 5.59 -8.93
CA PRO A 385 10.76 6.50 -8.69
C PRO A 385 11.64 6.62 -9.93
N VAL A 386 12.04 7.85 -10.23
CA VAL A 386 13.05 8.19 -11.24
C VAL A 386 14.10 9.08 -10.61
N SER A 387 15.26 9.20 -11.24
CA SER A 387 16.32 10.08 -10.71
C SER A 387 15.81 11.51 -10.56
N GLY A 388 15.79 12.00 -9.32
CA GLY A 388 15.35 13.36 -8.99
C GLY A 388 13.83 13.56 -8.92
N GLY A 389 13.01 12.50 -9.04
CA GLY A 389 11.56 12.66 -9.04
C GLY A 389 10.77 11.36 -9.01
N LEU A 390 9.53 11.48 -9.40
CA LEU A 390 8.53 10.42 -9.37
C LEU A 390 7.64 10.51 -10.62
N LEU A 391 7.40 9.38 -11.27
CA LEU A 391 6.32 9.24 -12.23
C LEU A 391 5.08 8.71 -11.51
N LEU A 392 3.95 9.29 -11.83
CA LEU A 392 2.63 8.90 -11.35
C LEU A 392 1.75 8.58 -12.55
N GLN A 393 1.07 7.44 -12.53
CA GLN A 393 0.10 7.05 -13.55
C GLN A 393 -1.11 6.37 -12.93
N GLY A 394 -2.24 6.32 -13.65
CA GLY A 394 -3.33 5.41 -13.33
C GLY A 394 -2.84 3.97 -13.35
N ALA A 395 -3.31 3.15 -12.41
CA ALA A 395 -2.99 1.72 -12.42
C ALA A 395 -3.58 1.08 -13.67
N ASP A 396 -2.76 0.29 -14.38
CA ASP A 396 -3.22 -0.50 -15.51
C ASP A 396 -4.12 -1.64 -15.02
N ARG A 397 -5.37 -1.65 -15.48
CA ARG A 397 -6.41 -2.62 -15.13
C ARG A 397 -7.06 -3.18 -16.37
N ILE A 398 -7.76 -4.29 -16.21
CA ILE A 398 -8.64 -4.86 -17.25
C ILE A 398 -10.02 -4.18 -17.13
N ASP A 399 -10.09 -2.90 -17.51
CA ASP A 399 -11.30 -2.07 -17.49
C ASP A 399 -11.31 -1.03 -18.63
N ALA A 400 -10.35 -1.08 -19.54
CA ALA A 400 -10.32 -0.23 -20.71
C ALA A 400 -11.35 -0.70 -21.78
N PRO A 401 -11.83 0.18 -22.66
CA PRO A 401 -12.82 -0.19 -23.70
C PRO A 401 -12.43 -1.40 -24.56
N GLY A 402 -11.12 -1.57 -24.84
CA GLY A 402 -10.61 -2.70 -25.63
C GLY A 402 -10.46 -4.01 -24.84
N ASP A 403 -10.83 -4.06 -23.57
CA ASP A 403 -10.77 -5.28 -22.76
C ASP A 403 -12.04 -6.14 -22.86
N ASP A 404 -13.12 -5.55 -23.37
CA ASP A 404 -14.34 -6.28 -23.70
C ASP A 404 -14.20 -6.93 -25.09
N PRO A 405 -14.21 -8.29 -25.20
CA PRO A 405 -14.17 -8.98 -26.48
C PRO A 405 -15.27 -8.56 -27.45
N GLY A 406 -16.41 -8.07 -26.94
CA GLY A 406 -17.50 -7.56 -27.77
C GLY A 406 -17.14 -6.28 -28.54
N SER A 407 -16.11 -5.56 -28.12
CA SER A 407 -15.60 -4.36 -28.79
C SER A 407 -14.52 -4.63 -29.84
N TRP A 408 -13.99 -5.85 -29.92
CA TRP A 408 -12.87 -6.19 -30.78
C TRP A 408 -13.22 -6.18 -32.27
N THR A 409 -12.34 -5.68 -33.07
CA THR A 409 -12.51 -5.63 -34.52
C THR A 409 -11.90 -6.86 -35.17
N LEU A 410 -12.73 -7.70 -35.81
CA LEU A 410 -12.25 -8.81 -36.62
C LEU A 410 -11.64 -8.28 -37.93
N VAL A 411 -10.36 -8.55 -38.17
CA VAL A 411 -9.61 -8.06 -39.35
C VAL A 411 -9.12 -9.17 -40.27
N SER A 412 -9.11 -10.43 -39.80
CA SER A 412 -8.69 -11.61 -40.59
C SER A 412 -9.42 -12.86 -40.14
N GLY A 413 -9.64 -13.78 -41.05
CA GLY A 413 -10.26 -15.07 -40.81
C GLY A 413 -11.77 -14.98 -40.54
N GLU A 414 -12.33 -16.09 -40.05
CA GLU A 414 -13.72 -16.16 -39.56
C GLU A 414 -13.82 -15.74 -38.13
N ALA A 415 -15.02 -15.29 -37.67
CA ALA A 415 -15.26 -15.01 -36.28
C ALA A 415 -14.98 -16.24 -35.41
N ALA A 416 -14.28 -16.02 -34.30
CA ALA A 416 -13.95 -17.08 -33.36
C ALA A 416 -15.22 -17.72 -32.78
N ASP A 417 -15.23 -19.03 -32.65
CA ASP A 417 -16.26 -19.73 -31.88
C ASP A 417 -16.14 -19.36 -30.38
N THR A 418 -17.15 -19.68 -29.59
CA THR A 418 -17.22 -19.33 -28.16
C THR A 418 -15.99 -19.80 -27.38
N ALA A 419 -15.47 -21.00 -27.66
CA ALA A 419 -14.32 -21.55 -26.95
C ALA A 419 -13.02 -20.82 -27.33
N THR A 420 -12.85 -20.53 -28.64
CA THR A 420 -11.70 -19.75 -29.12
C THR A 420 -11.73 -18.32 -28.61
N LEU A 421 -12.90 -17.68 -28.57
CA LEU A 421 -13.04 -16.32 -28.05
C LEU A 421 -12.74 -16.27 -26.55
N ALA A 422 -13.20 -17.26 -25.77
CA ALA A 422 -12.86 -17.36 -24.34
C ALA A 422 -11.35 -17.54 -24.10
N ASP A 423 -10.67 -18.34 -24.94
CA ASP A 423 -9.21 -18.47 -24.86
C ASP A 423 -8.49 -17.16 -25.26
N LEU A 424 -8.98 -16.41 -26.25
CA LEU A 424 -8.44 -15.11 -26.63
C LEU A 424 -8.62 -14.08 -25.51
N GLU A 425 -9.79 -14.03 -24.89
CA GLU A 425 -10.04 -13.17 -23.71
C GLU A 425 -9.12 -13.53 -22.55
N PHE A 426 -9.00 -14.80 -22.23
CA PHE A 426 -8.06 -15.26 -21.21
C PHE A 426 -6.63 -14.86 -21.52
N ALA A 427 -6.18 -15.04 -22.77
CA ALA A 427 -4.84 -14.68 -23.21
C ALA A 427 -4.60 -13.17 -23.11
N TRP A 428 -5.59 -12.35 -23.51
CA TRP A 428 -5.55 -10.90 -23.43
C TRP A 428 -5.42 -10.40 -21.98
N ARG A 429 -6.26 -10.88 -21.08
CA ARG A 429 -6.20 -10.56 -19.65
C ARG A 429 -4.85 -10.99 -19.03
N SER A 430 -4.36 -12.18 -19.39
CA SER A 430 -3.13 -12.74 -18.85
C SER A 430 -1.87 -12.06 -19.38
N VAL A 431 -1.84 -11.57 -20.64
CA VAL A 431 -0.64 -10.94 -21.22
C VAL A 431 -0.29 -9.62 -20.53
N ARG A 432 -1.26 -8.92 -19.92
CA ARG A 432 -1.04 -7.72 -19.08
C ARG A 432 -0.03 -7.97 -17.96
N ALA A 433 -0.02 -9.17 -17.38
CA ALA A 433 0.90 -9.52 -16.29
C ALA A 433 2.33 -9.84 -16.77
N VAL A 434 2.59 -9.82 -18.08
CA VAL A 434 3.87 -10.21 -18.68
C VAL A 434 4.70 -8.97 -19.00
N ARG A 435 5.98 -8.98 -18.63
CA ARG A 435 6.89 -7.87 -18.97
C ARG A 435 7.08 -7.73 -20.47
N SER A 436 6.97 -6.50 -20.96
CA SER A 436 7.05 -6.15 -22.40
C SER A 436 8.50 -6.36 -22.96
N ASN A 437 8.68 -6.65 -24.23
CA ASN A 437 7.65 -7.07 -25.17
C ASN A 437 7.12 -8.45 -24.78
N ALA A 438 5.81 -8.62 -24.82
CA ALA A 438 5.15 -9.82 -24.32
C ALA A 438 4.29 -10.51 -25.37
N ILE A 439 4.41 -11.84 -25.41
CA ILE A 439 3.50 -12.74 -26.13
C ILE A 439 3.08 -13.85 -25.18
N LEU A 440 1.79 -14.12 -25.11
CA LEU A 440 1.24 -15.22 -24.33
C LEU A 440 0.43 -16.14 -25.23
N LEU A 441 0.79 -17.43 -25.23
CA LEU A 441 0.01 -18.48 -25.87
C LEU A 441 -0.94 -19.11 -24.86
N ALA A 442 -2.19 -19.32 -25.24
CA ALA A 442 -3.21 -19.87 -24.37
C ALA A 442 -4.05 -20.95 -25.05
N LYS A 443 -4.55 -21.89 -24.23
CA LYS A 443 -5.47 -22.94 -24.65
C LYS A 443 -6.28 -23.43 -23.45
N GLU A 444 -7.58 -23.58 -23.63
CA GLU A 444 -8.49 -24.11 -22.61
C GLU A 444 -8.41 -23.35 -21.27
N GLY A 445 -8.31 -21.99 -21.34
CA GLY A 445 -8.25 -21.14 -20.17
C GLY A 445 -6.94 -21.26 -19.38
N ALA A 446 -5.84 -21.62 -20.03
CA ALA A 446 -4.52 -21.70 -19.43
C ALA A 446 -3.43 -21.18 -20.37
N SER A 447 -2.41 -20.52 -19.84
CA SER A 447 -1.19 -20.23 -20.58
C SER A 447 -0.47 -21.53 -20.93
N VAL A 448 0.07 -21.61 -22.14
CA VAL A 448 0.84 -22.77 -22.62
C VAL A 448 2.26 -22.41 -23.01
N GLY A 449 2.53 -21.12 -23.20
CA GLY A 449 3.86 -20.59 -23.47
C GLY A 449 3.86 -19.08 -23.29
N VAL A 450 4.90 -18.53 -22.66
CA VAL A 450 5.02 -17.10 -22.36
C VAL A 450 6.38 -16.59 -22.82
N GLY A 451 6.38 -15.61 -23.69
CA GLY A 451 7.57 -14.87 -24.12
C GLY A 451 7.55 -13.49 -23.47
N MET A 452 8.50 -13.22 -22.57
CA MET A 452 8.53 -12.03 -21.72
C MET A 452 9.84 -11.27 -21.84
N GLY A 453 9.77 -9.94 -21.66
CA GLY A 453 10.93 -9.09 -21.40
C GLY A 453 11.92 -8.98 -22.57
N GLN A 454 11.46 -9.17 -23.81
CA GLN A 454 12.34 -9.12 -24.96
C GLN A 454 12.40 -7.71 -25.57
N VAL A 455 13.57 -7.34 -26.08
CA VAL A 455 13.77 -6.00 -26.71
C VAL A 455 13.12 -5.90 -28.09
N ASN A 456 12.71 -7.01 -28.67
CA ASN A 456 11.96 -7.05 -29.93
C ASN A 456 10.81 -8.08 -29.89
N ARG A 457 9.80 -7.86 -30.70
CA ARG A 457 8.57 -8.67 -30.73
C ARG A 457 8.82 -10.09 -31.25
N VAL A 458 9.70 -10.26 -32.23
CA VAL A 458 10.00 -11.56 -32.85
C VAL A 458 10.58 -12.53 -31.82
N ASP A 459 11.52 -12.06 -30.99
CA ASP A 459 12.11 -12.91 -29.96
C ASP A 459 11.10 -13.29 -28.87
N SER A 460 10.14 -12.40 -28.55
CA SER A 460 9.03 -12.76 -27.66
C SER A 460 8.16 -13.86 -28.27
N CYS A 461 7.87 -13.80 -29.58
CA CYS A 461 7.12 -14.85 -30.28
C CYS A 461 7.87 -16.18 -30.25
N ARG A 462 9.17 -16.17 -30.57
CA ARG A 462 10.02 -17.38 -30.53
C ARG A 462 10.06 -17.97 -29.14
N LEU A 463 10.32 -17.14 -28.12
CA LEU A 463 10.40 -17.57 -26.73
C LEU A 463 9.07 -18.19 -26.26
N ALA A 464 7.93 -17.61 -26.61
CA ALA A 464 6.63 -18.16 -26.26
C ALA A 464 6.40 -19.54 -26.88
N VAL A 465 6.74 -19.70 -28.17
CA VAL A 465 6.65 -20.96 -28.87
C VAL A 465 7.62 -22.00 -28.32
N ASP A 466 8.90 -21.64 -28.12
CA ASP A 466 9.92 -22.53 -27.58
C ASP A 466 9.55 -23.07 -26.20
N ARG A 467 8.99 -22.24 -25.33
CA ARG A 467 8.50 -22.66 -24.02
C ARG A 467 7.28 -23.56 -24.09
N ALA A 468 6.37 -23.28 -24.99
CA ALA A 468 5.22 -24.17 -25.23
C ALA A 468 5.68 -25.57 -25.69
N GLU A 469 6.60 -25.64 -26.63
CA GLU A 469 7.14 -26.89 -27.19
C GLU A 469 8.04 -27.65 -26.19
N ALA A 470 8.79 -26.93 -25.33
CA ALA A 470 9.63 -27.55 -24.29
C ALA A 470 8.77 -28.29 -23.24
N GLY A 471 7.56 -27.78 -22.95
CA GLY A 471 6.62 -28.46 -22.05
C GLY A 471 6.04 -29.76 -22.62
N SER A 472 5.71 -29.76 -23.91
CA SER A 472 5.25 -30.93 -24.65
C SER A 472 5.25 -30.60 -26.16
N PRO A 473 5.90 -31.40 -27.02
CA PRO A 473 5.92 -31.14 -28.44
C PRO A 473 4.51 -31.02 -29.05
N GLY A 474 4.32 -30.01 -29.88
CA GLY A 474 3.04 -29.71 -30.55
C GLY A 474 2.04 -28.94 -29.66
N ARG A 475 2.45 -28.44 -28.49
CA ARG A 475 1.56 -27.74 -27.56
C ARG A 475 1.18 -26.33 -28.04
N ALA A 476 2.03 -25.67 -28.81
CA ALA A 476 1.71 -24.40 -29.46
C ALA A 476 0.62 -24.54 -30.53
N LYS A 477 0.53 -25.70 -31.15
CA LYS A 477 -0.44 -25.96 -32.21
C LYS A 477 -1.87 -25.92 -31.69
N GLY A 478 -2.70 -25.12 -32.36
CA GLY A 478 -4.10 -24.93 -31.98
C GLY A 478 -4.32 -24.07 -30.74
N SER A 479 -3.26 -23.45 -30.18
CA SER A 479 -3.40 -22.41 -29.18
C SER A 479 -3.87 -21.10 -29.82
N VAL A 480 -4.24 -20.11 -28.97
CA VAL A 480 -4.40 -18.71 -29.35
C VAL A 480 -3.22 -17.90 -28.85
N ALA A 481 -2.99 -16.70 -29.38
CA ALA A 481 -1.94 -15.80 -28.95
C ALA A 481 -2.49 -14.42 -28.63
N ALA A 482 -1.99 -13.81 -27.55
CA ALA A 482 -2.15 -12.38 -27.25
C ALA A 482 -0.81 -11.68 -27.27
N SER A 483 -0.81 -10.45 -27.80
CA SER A 483 0.34 -9.55 -27.82
C SER A 483 0.02 -8.29 -27.03
N ASP A 484 0.90 -7.88 -26.11
CA ASP A 484 0.73 -6.70 -25.25
C ASP A 484 0.72 -5.37 -26.03
N ALA A 485 1.25 -5.38 -27.27
CA ALA A 485 1.22 -4.26 -28.21
C ALA A 485 1.14 -4.77 -29.68
N PHE A 486 1.08 -3.84 -30.63
CA PHE A 486 1.01 -4.18 -32.05
C PHE A 486 2.25 -4.92 -32.56
N PHE A 487 2.08 -5.70 -33.63
CA PHE A 487 3.19 -6.23 -34.39
C PHE A 487 3.75 -5.13 -35.33
N PRO A 488 5.02 -4.74 -35.21
CA PRO A 488 5.59 -3.71 -36.09
C PRO A 488 5.82 -4.22 -37.52
N PHE A 489 5.97 -5.55 -37.67
CA PHE A 489 6.19 -6.25 -38.92
C PHE A 489 5.54 -7.64 -38.88
N PRO A 490 5.28 -8.30 -40.04
CA PRO A 490 4.69 -9.63 -40.09
C PRO A 490 5.56 -10.77 -39.55
N ASP A 491 6.88 -10.55 -39.41
CA ASP A 491 7.85 -11.59 -39.04
C ASP A 491 7.59 -12.21 -37.64
N GLY A 492 7.19 -11.40 -36.66
CA GLY A 492 6.78 -11.90 -35.34
C GLY A 492 5.50 -12.74 -35.43
N LEU A 493 4.52 -12.26 -36.17
CA LEU A 493 3.29 -13.03 -36.43
C LEU A 493 3.60 -14.34 -37.15
N GLN A 494 4.52 -14.33 -38.15
CA GLN A 494 4.87 -15.54 -38.93
C GLN A 494 5.39 -16.67 -38.03
N VAL A 495 6.18 -16.36 -36.99
CA VAL A 495 6.62 -17.35 -36.00
C VAL A 495 5.43 -18.06 -35.34
N LEU A 496 4.38 -17.31 -34.99
CA LEU A 496 3.16 -17.88 -34.39
C LEU A 496 2.36 -18.71 -35.39
N LEU A 497 2.25 -18.25 -36.64
CA LEU A 497 1.58 -18.94 -37.71
C LEU A 497 2.26 -20.28 -38.03
N ASP A 498 3.59 -20.31 -38.13
CA ASP A 498 4.40 -21.50 -38.38
C ASP A 498 4.29 -22.53 -37.25
N ALA A 499 4.08 -22.07 -36.02
CA ALA A 499 3.81 -22.91 -34.85
C ALA A 499 2.37 -23.45 -34.79
N GLY A 500 1.50 -23.00 -35.71
CA GLY A 500 0.12 -23.46 -35.79
C GLY A 500 -0.85 -22.82 -34.80
N VAL A 501 -0.58 -21.56 -34.37
CA VAL A 501 -1.52 -20.76 -33.62
C VAL A 501 -2.78 -20.50 -34.45
N ARG A 502 -3.98 -20.72 -33.87
CA ARG A 502 -5.25 -20.67 -34.63
C ARG A 502 -5.92 -19.31 -34.65
N ALA A 503 -5.63 -18.47 -33.65
CA ALA A 503 -6.20 -17.11 -33.54
C ALA A 503 -5.25 -16.19 -32.76
N VAL A 504 -5.30 -14.89 -33.08
CA VAL A 504 -4.43 -13.87 -32.49
C VAL A 504 -5.26 -12.66 -32.08
N VAL A 505 -4.95 -12.08 -30.91
CA VAL A 505 -5.46 -10.78 -30.47
C VAL A 505 -4.29 -9.82 -30.21
N GLN A 506 -4.41 -8.59 -30.68
CA GLN A 506 -3.43 -7.53 -30.51
C GLN A 506 -4.08 -6.15 -30.54
N PRO A 507 -3.42 -5.08 -30.04
CA PRO A 507 -3.97 -3.73 -30.05
C PRO A 507 -4.23 -3.15 -31.45
N GLY A 508 -3.36 -3.39 -32.41
CA GLY A 508 -3.30 -2.62 -33.65
C GLY A 508 -2.67 -1.23 -33.43
N GLY A 509 -2.72 -0.38 -34.44
CA GLY A 509 -2.19 0.99 -34.41
C GLY A 509 -0.77 1.14 -34.98
N SER A 510 -0.22 0.09 -35.62
CA SER A 510 1.00 0.19 -36.41
C SER A 510 0.74 0.80 -37.78
N VAL A 511 1.68 1.59 -38.29
CA VAL A 511 1.66 2.04 -39.70
C VAL A 511 1.73 0.88 -40.70
N ARG A 512 2.05 -0.32 -40.23
CA ARG A 512 2.14 -1.56 -41.02
C ARG A 512 1.09 -2.62 -40.62
N ASP A 513 0.01 -2.22 -39.99
CA ASP A 513 -1.08 -3.14 -39.63
C ASP A 513 -1.62 -3.88 -40.88
N GLU A 514 -1.68 -3.19 -42.02
CA GLU A 514 -2.13 -3.83 -43.28
C GLU A 514 -1.25 -5.01 -43.72
N ASP A 515 0.08 -4.91 -43.57
CA ASP A 515 1.02 -5.98 -43.86
C ASP A 515 0.83 -7.17 -42.91
N VAL A 516 0.64 -6.89 -41.63
CA VAL A 516 0.40 -7.90 -40.58
C VAL A 516 -0.93 -8.63 -40.82
N VAL A 517 -1.99 -7.87 -41.10
CA VAL A 517 -3.32 -8.40 -41.41
C VAL A 517 -3.30 -9.23 -42.70
N ALA A 518 -2.54 -8.79 -43.73
CA ALA A 518 -2.39 -9.55 -44.97
C ALA A 518 -1.71 -10.90 -44.73
N ALA A 519 -0.70 -10.97 -43.86
CA ALA A 519 -0.05 -12.22 -43.47
C ALA A 519 -1.01 -13.16 -42.72
N ALA A 520 -1.82 -12.64 -41.77
CA ALA A 520 -2.85 -13.42 -41.09
C ALA A 520 -3.90 -13.97 -42.06
N ARG A 521 -4.35 -13.15 -43.00
CA ARG A 521 -5.32 -13.57 -44.06
C ARG A 521 -4.75 -14.65 -44.98
N ALA A 522 -3.50 -14.50 -45.40
CA ALA A 522 -2.84 -15.49 -46.24
C ALA A 522 -2.72 -16.85 -45.54
N ALA A 523 -2.57 -16.86 -44.24
CA ALA A 523 -2.52 -18.09 -43.43
C ALA A 523 -3.92 -18.60 -43.00
N GLY A 524 -5.00 -17.86 -43.27
CA GLY A 524 -6.36 -18.20 -42.86
C GLY A 524 -6.58 -18.17 -41.36
N VAL A 525 -5.79 -17.36 -40.62
CA VAL A 525 -5.84 -17.28 -39.17
C VAL A 525 -6.75 -16.13 -38.73
N THR A 526 -7.59 -16.37 -37.73
CA THR A 526 -8.45 -15.34 -37.10
C THR A 526 -7.61 -14.31 -36.36
N MET A 527 -7.85 -13.02 -36.65
CA MET A 527 -7.17 -11.93 -35.94
C MET A 527 -8.15 -10.83 -35.51
N TYR A 528 -8.04 -10.46 -34.24
CA TYR A 528 -8.77 -9.34 -33.66
C TYR A 528 -7.83 -8.20 -33.27
N LEU A 529 -8.34 -6.96 -33.39
CA LEU A 529 -7.72 -5.73 -32.87
C LEU A 529 -8.54 -5.21 -31.71
N THR A 530 -7.88 -4.92 -30.57
CA THR A 530 -8.53 -4.43 -29.36
C THR A 530 -8.59 -2.90 -29.28
N GLY A 531 -7.69 -2.17 -29.98
CA GLY A 531 -7.55 -0.74 -29.86
C GLY A 531 -6.93 -0.26 -28.54
N THR A 532 -6.72 -1.15 -27.59
CA THR A 532 -6.11 -0.90 -26.27
C THR A 532 -4.83 -1.75 -26.14
N ARG A 533 -3.83 -1.25 -25.41
CA ARG A 533 -2.60 -1.99 -25.10
C ARG A 533 -2.32 -2.04 -23.60
N HIS A 534 -1.62 -3.07 -23.15
CA HIS A 534 -1.20 -3.26 -21.76
C HIS A 534 0.31 -3.50 -21.67
N PHE A 535 1.09 -2.42 -21.70
CA PHE A 535 2.54 -2.52 -21.50
C PHE A 535 2.89 -2.61 -20.00
N ALA A 536 3.75 -3.58 -19.64
CA ALA A 536 4.32 -3.71 -18.32
C ALA A 536 5.85 -3.66 -18.40
N HIS A 537 6.49 -2.61 -17.85
CA HIS A 537 7.94 -2.43 -17.81
C HIS A 537 8.54 -2.68 -16.43
#